data_0c6c770f4ca716174947e6a33d9c0478
#
_entry.id   0c6c770f4ca716174947e6a33d9c0478
#
_cell.length_a   1.000
_cell.length_b   1.000
_cell.length_c   1.000
_cell.angle_alpha   90.00
_cell.angle_beta   90.00
_cell.angle_gamma   90.00
#
_symmetry.space_group_name_H-M   'P 1'
#
loop_
_entity.id
_entity.type
_entity.pdbx_description
1 polymer ?
#
loop_
_entity_poly.entity_id
_entity_poly.type
_entity_poly.pdbx_seq_one_letter_code
_entity_poly.pdbx_strand_id
1 'polypeptide(L)'
;MVLGVLGLAGTLASPAFADEFSGFRLGMNLSSDTLQSDLFFEPALDLVVDAADATQHFNTKRFGYGLFGGWALNRYFGVEAGLRSGSEFNVNPFDFLLADPTADFVVSHTDVKGIDLSAVGTLWIGRKFGIFGRAGMFYWKAEQTMSTGSYATETTPGSKGTVSVDDTGFEPMFGVGLQTVLDGALVRVEYQHTELGNLGTAGAFYLHDSTLESLNFSIVWTLH
;
A
#
# COMPACT_ATOMS: atom_id res chain seq x y z
N MET A 1 24.26 -2.46 18.20
CA MET A 1 24.69 -3.86 18.22
C MET A 1 23.99 -4.61 17.10
N VAL A 2 24.33 -4.33 15.83
CA VAL A 2 23.64 -4.88 14.63
C VAL A 2 24.68 -5.28 13.55
N LEU A 3 25.86 -5.72 13.92
CA LEU A 3 26.94 -6.05 12.96
C LEU A 3 27.25 -7.56 12.87
N GLY A 4 26.38 -8.44 13.37
CA GLY A 4 26.68 -9.88 13.51
C GLY A 4 26.03 -10.82 12.48
N VAL A 5 25.13 -10.38 11.60
CA VAL A 5 24.34 -11.30 10.75
C VAL A 5 24.86 -11.44 9.31
N LEU A 6 25.74 -10.57 8.86
CA LEU A 6 26.26 -10.59 7.47
C LEU A 6 27.35 -11.61 7.19
N GLY A 7 27.86 -12.30 8.19
CA GLY A 7 29.01 -13.23 8.05
C GLY A 7 28.70 -14.67 7.66
N LEU A 8 27.44 -15.13 7.73
CA LEU A 8 27.09 -16.54 7.56
C LEU A 8 26.58 -16.95 6.16
N ALA A 9 26.34 -15.99 5.28
CA ALA A 9 25.78 -16.26 3.94
C ALA A 9 26.82 -16.69 2.88
N GLY A 10 28.12 -16.64 3.21
CA GLY A 10 29.19 -16.79 2.23
C GLY A 10 29.59 -18.22 1.85
N THR A 11 29.14 -19.26 2.55
CA THR A 11 29.73 -20.60 2.42
C THR A 11 28.81 -21.72 1.89
N LEU A 12 27.57 -21.42 1.49
CA LEU A 12 26.61 -22.44 1.02
C LEU A 12 26.32 -22.40 -0.49
N ALA A 13 26.97 -21.57 -1.26
CA ALA A 13 26.76 -21.50 -2.71
C ALA A 13 27.61 -22.54 -3.43
N SER A 14 27.05 -23.69 -3.72
CA SER A 14 27.60 -24.58 -4.74
C SER A 14 27.38 -23.94 -6.12
N PRO A 15 28.41 -23.69 -6.95
CA PRO A 15 28.30 -22.90 -8.18
C PRO A 15 27.38 -23.51 -9.24
N ALA A 16 27.04 -24.79 -9.15
CA ALA A 16 26.20 -25.48 -10.14
C ALA A 16 24.69 -25.09 -10.10
N PHE A 17 24.22 -24.38 -9.07
CA PHE A 17 22.80 -23.99 -8.96
C PHE A 17 22.59 -22.49 -9.09
N ALA A 18 23.64 -21.71 -9.29
CA ALA A 18 23.53 -20.24 -9.34
C ALA A 18 22.87 -19.77 -10.64
N ASP A 19 23.06 -20.44 -11.74
CA ASP A 19 22.63 -20.01 -13.08
C ASP A 19 21.12 -20.09 -13.29
N GLU A 20 20.43 -21.07 -12.69
CA GLU A 20 18.98 -21.26 -12.90
C GLU A 20 18.12 -20.16 -12.24
N PHE A 21 18.66 -19.46 -11.25
CA PHE A 21 17.92 -18.45 -10.46
C PHE A 21 18.48 -17.03 -10.65
N SER A 22 19.58 -16.86 -11.37
CA SER A 22 20.14 -15.54 -11.69
C SER A 22 19.56 -15.01 -12.99
N GLY A 23 19.37 -13.71 -13.10
CA GLY A 23 18.90 -13.07 -14.32
C GLY A 23 17.82 -12.03 -14.09
N PHE A 24 17.34 -11.47 -15.19
CA PHE A 24 16.27 -10.50 -15.17
C PHE A 24 14.93 -11.17 -14.88
N ARG A 25 14.15 -10.56 -14.02
CA ARG A 25 12.80 -11.01 -13.65
C ARG A 25 11.77 -9.97 -14.03
N LEU A 26 10.64 -10.44 -14.53
CA LEU A 26 9.46 -9.62 -14.76
C LEU A 26 8.29 -10.28 -14.05
N GLY A 27 7.50 -9.50 -13.33
CA GLY A 27 6.37 -10.02 -12.61
C GLY A 27 5.18 -9.09 -12.62
N MET A 28 4.02 -9.68 -12.32
CA MET A 28 2.80 -8.96 -12.03
C MET A 28 2.25 -9.40 -10.68
N ASN A 29 1.54 -8.50 -10.01
CA ASN A 29 0.86 -8.80 -8.77
C ASN A 29 -0.58 -8.31 -8.79
N LEU A 30 -1.42 -9.02 -8.06
CA LEU A 30 -2.73 -8.59 -7.59
C LEU A 30 -2.65 -8.45 -6.08
N SER A 31 -3.17 -7.37 -5.54
CA SER A 31 -3.15 -7.11 -4.11
C SER A 31 -4.55 -6.94 -3.53
N SER A 32 -4.68 -7.33 -2.27
CA SER A 32 -5.77 -6.89 -1.41
C SER A 32 -5.15 -5.90 -0.43
N ASP A 33 -5.41 -4.63 -0.67
CA ASP A 33 -4.85 -3.52 0.09
C ASP A 33 -5.81 -3.08 1.18
N THR A 34 -5.29 -2.81 2.36
CA THR A 34 -6.03 -2.30 3.51
C THR A 34 -5.39 -1.00 3.93
N LEU A 35 -6.12 0.09 3.84
CA LEU A 35 -5.72 1.38 4.40
C LEU A 35 -6.30 1.49 5.81
N GLN A 36 -5.41 1.64 6.78
CA GLN A 36 -5.75 1.95 8.17
C GLN A 36 -5.30 3.36 8.45
N SER A 37 -6.15 4.16 9.06
CA SER A 37 -5.85 5.55 9.37
C SER A 37 -6.74 6.07 10.46
N ASP A 38 -6.24 7.08 11.17
CA ASP A 38 -7.00 7.86 12.13
C ASP A 38 -7.49 9.15 11.47
N LEU A 39 -8.80 9.37 11.48
CA LEU A 39 -9.36 10.62 10.99
C LEU A 39 -9.22 11.70 12.06
N PHE A 40 -8.61 12.81 11.68
CA PHE A 40 -8.49 13.98 12.54
C PHE A 40 -9.30 15.14 11.94
N PHE A 41 -10.09 15.80 12.78
CA PHE A 41 -10.84 17.01 12.46
C PHE A 41 -10.13 18.21 13.05
N GLU A 42 -9.70 19.15 12.22
CA GLU A 42 -9.21 20.42 12.73
C GLU A 42 -10.41 21.27 13.20
N PRO A 43 -10.45 21.75 14.46
CA PRO A 43 -11.61 22.42 15.03
C PRO A 43 -11.81 23.85 14.52
N ALA A 44 -11.42 24.15 13.27
CA ALA A 44 -11.63 25.47 12.65
C ALA A 44 -13.10 25.76 12.28
N LEU A 45 -13.96 24.77 12.35
CA LEU A 45 -15.40 24.96 12.31
C LEU A 45 -15.92 24.96 13.75
N ASP A 46 -16.44 26.10 14.21
CA ASP A 46 -17.14 26.33 15.49
C ASP A 46 -18.43 25.48 15.62
N LEU A 47 -18.40 24.27 15.12
CA LEU A 47 -19.38 23.24 15.38
C LEU A 47 -19.00 22.60 16.72
N VAL A 48 -19.75 22.98 17.75
CA VAL A 48 -19.73 22.41 19.09
C VAL A 48 -20.06 20.92 19.02
N VAL A 49 -19.07 20.14 18.61
CA VAL A 49 -19.00 18.74 18.97
C VAL A 49 -18.00 18.69 20.11
N ASP A 50 -18.38 18.05 21.21
CA ASP A 50 -17.47 17.77 22.32
C ASP A 50 -16.27 17.00 21.74
N ALA A 51 -15.23 17.75 21.35
CA ALA A 51 -14.11 17.27 20.52
C ALA A 51 -13.10 16.41 21.31
N ALA A 52 -13.47 15.95 22.48
CA ALA A 52 -12.55 15.26 23.38
C ALA A 52 -12.20 13.82 22.93
N ASP A 53 -12.98 13.16 22.03
CA ASP A 53 -12.77 11.75 21.72
C ASP A 53 -13.08 11.35 20.25
N ALA A 54 -12.99 12.24 19.28
CA ALA A 54 -13.34 11.93 17.88
C ALA A 54 -12.15 11.43 17.05
N THR A 55 -11.31 10.57 17.61
CA THR A 55 -10.38 9.77 16.79
C THR A 55 -11.14 8.57 16.24
N GLN A 56 -11.42 8.58 14.96
CA GLN A 56 -12.12 7.47 14.31
C GLN A 56 -11.12 6.65 13.48
N HIS A 57 -11.00 5.36 13.81
CA HIS A 57 -10.16 4.43 13.05
C HIS A 57 -10.88 3.98 11.80
N PHE A 58 -10.22 4.16 10.65
CA PHE A 58 -10.70 3.65 9.37
C PHE A 58 -9.92 2.41 8.96
N ASN A 59 -10.65 1.44 8.45
CA ASN A 59 -10.08 0.23 7.88
C ASN A 59 -10.85 -0.10 6.61
N THR A 60 -10.29 0.30 5.47
CA THR A 60 -10.93 0.11 4.17
C THR A 60 -10.09 -0.82 3.31
N LYS A 61 -10.73 -1.86 2.73
CA LYS A 61 -10.08 -2.86 1.87
C LYS A 61 -10.43 -2.63 0.41
N ARG A 62 -9.41 -2.72 -0.45
CA ARG A 62 -9.54 -2.60 -1.91
C ARG A 62 -8.59 -3.53 -2.63
N PHE A 63 -8.87 -3.74 -3.92
CA PHE A 63 -7.98 -4.47 -4.80
C PHE A 63 -7.06 -3.52 -5.54
N GLY A 64 -5.77 -3.87 -5.55
CA GLY A 64 -4.75 -3.21 -6.33
C GLY A 64 -4.09 -4.17 -7.30
N TYR A 65 -3.33 -3.62 -8.22
CA TYR A 65 -2.52 -4.38 -9.16
C TYR A 65 -1.18 -3.68 -9.38
N GLY A 66 -0.19 -4.45 -9.81
CA GLY A 66 1.13 -3.90 -10.08
C GLY A 66 1.93 -4.73 -11.08
N LEU A 67 2.96 -4.09 -11.59
CA LEU A 67 3.99 -4.70 -12.42
C LEU A 67 5.33 -4.43 -11.76
N PHE A 68 6.22 -5.39 -11.80
CA PHE A 68 7.57 -5.20 -11.30
C PHE A 68 8.60 -5.91 -12.16
N GLY A 69 9.79 -5.35 -12.17
CA GLY A 69 10.97 -5.95 -12.78
C GLY A 69 12.11 -5.97 -11.79
N GLY A 70 13.04 -6.90 -11.97
CA GLY A 70 14.14 -7.01 -11.04
C GLY A 70 15.30 -7.84 -11.60
N TRP A 71 16.35 -7.87 -10.83
CA TRP A 71 17.52 -8.66 -11.11
C TRP A 71 17.83 -9.60 -9.95
N ALA A 72 17.78 -10.90 -10.21
CA ALA A 72 18.26 -11.90 -9.26
C ALA A 72 19.78 -12.00 -9.36
N LEU A 73 20.49 -11.54 -8.36
CA LEU A 73 21.95 -11.59 -8.25
C LEU A 73 22.41 -13.05 -8.10
N ASN A 74 21.66 -13.82 -7.37
CA ASN A 74 21.84 -15.24 -7.16
C ASN A 74 20.54 -15.86 -6.62
N ARG A 75 20.59 -17.14 -6.23
CA ARG A 75 19.44 -17.86 -5.67
C ARG A 75 18.84 -17.19 -4.43
N TYR A 76 19.64 -16.47 -3.65
CA TYR A 76 19.23 -15.97 -2.33
C TYR A 76 18.91 -14.48 -2.31
N PHE A 77 19.48 -13.69 -3.22
CA PHE A 77 19.37 -12.24 -3.22
C PHE A 77 19.01 -11.68 -4.59
N GLY A 78 18.19 -10.65 -4.58
CA GLY A 78 17.81 -9.88 -5.74
C GLY A 78 17.41 -8.46 -5.39
N VAL A 79 17.23 -7.65 -6.42
CA VAL A 79 16.67 -6.30 -6.34
C VAL A 79 15.47 -6.24 -7.25
N GLU A 80 14.42 -5.56 -6.83
CA GLU A 80 13.17 -5.43 -7.59
C GLU A 80 12.69 -3.97 -7.53
N ALA A 81 12.15 -3.49 -8.65
CA ALA A 81 11.48 -2.21 -8.75
C ALA A 81 10.07 -2.45 -9.29
N GLY A 82 9.08 -1.85 -8.66
CA GLY A 82 7.67 -2.07 -8.96
C GLY A 82 6.91 -0.78 -9.21
N LEU A 83 5.82 -0.94 -9.96
CA LEU A 83 4.78 0.07 -10.15
C LEU A 83 3.51 -0.49 -9.54
N ARG A 84 2.90 0.26 -8.64
CA ARG A 84 1.62 -0.08 -8.02
C ARG A 84 0.58 0.94 -8.43
N SER A 85 -0.61 0.46 -8.75
CA SER A 85 -1.74 1.29 -9.14
C SER A 85 -3.03 0.67 -8.62
N GLY A 86 -4.01 1.52 -8.33
CA GLY A 86 -5.40 1.13 -8.31
C GLY A 86 -6.02 0.74 -6.99
N SER A 87 -5.48 1.18 -5.86
CA SER A 87 -6.25 1.08 -4.61
C SER A 87 -7.03 2.36 -4.39
N GLU A 88 -8.28 2.33 -4.78
CA GLU A 88 -9.26 3.40 -4.60
C GLU A 88 -10.03 3.18 -3.30
N PHE A 89 -9.74 3.97 -2.25
CA PHE A 89 -10.38 3.85 -0.95
C PHE A 89 -11.51 4.87 -0.81
N ASN A 90 -12.71 4.40 -0.49
CA ASN A 90 -13.84 5.27 -0.15
C ASN A 90 -13.87 5.43 1.36
N VAL A 91 -13.64 6.63 1.82
CA VAL A 91 -13.78 7.02 3.22
C VAL A 91 -15.00 7.93 3.31
N ASN A 92 -16.02 7.53 4.04
CA ASN A 92 -17.16 8.38 4.31
C ASN A 92 -17.08 8.87 5.76
N PRO A 93 -16.50 10.07 5.99
CA PRO A 93 -16.30 10.59 7.34
C PRO A 93 -17.61 10.93 8.05
N PHE A 94 -18.75 10.96 7.33
CA PHE A 94 -20.02 11.47 7.83
C PHE A 94 -21.13 10.44 8.03
N ASP A 95 -20.91 9.16 7.75
CA ASP A 95 -21.89 8.12 8.15
C ASP A 95 -22.19 8.18 9.67
N PHE A 96 -21.36 8.91 10.41
CA PHE A 96 -21.45 9.04 11.86
C PHE A 96 -22.08 10.36 12.34
N LEU A 97 -21.92 11.47 11.61
CA LEU A 97 -22.29 12.81 12.10
C LEU A 97 -23.71 13.24 11.76
N LEU A 98 -24.39 12.57 10.85
CA LEU A 98 -25.66 13.05 10.29
C LEU A 98 -26.79 12.04 10.55
N ALA A 99 -27.33 12.09 11.76
CA ALA A 99 -28.64 11.52 12.07
C ALA A 99 -29.80 12.26 11.35
N ASP A 100 -29.51 13.32 10.62
CA ASP A 100 -30.49 14.14 9.89
C ASP A 100 -30.49 13.79 8.39
N PRO A 101 -31.56 13.22 7.84
CA PRO A 101 -31.65 12.85 6.42
C PRO A 101 -31.68 14.05 5.47
N THR A 102 -31.75 15.26 5.97
CA THR A 102 -31.70 16.52 5.17
C THR A 102 -30.33 17.14 5.14
N ALA A 103 -29.37 16.57 5.86
CA ALA A 103 -28.06 17.13 6.00
C ALA A 103 -27.16 16.87 4.76
N ASP A 104 -26.17 17.71 4.63
CA ASP A 104 -25.17 17.65 3.57
C ASP A 104 -24.39 16.32 3.61
N PHE A 105 -24.10 15.74 2.46
CA PHE A 105 -23.28 14.53 2.38
C PHE A 105 -21.83 14.88 2.01
N VAL A 106 -20.89 14.14 2.54
CA VAL A 106 -19.47 14.19 2.17
C VAL A 106 -19.00 12.80 1.81
N VAL A 107 -18.47 12.65 0.61
CA VAL A 107 -17.83 11.41 0.16
C VAL A 107 -16.37 11.72 -0.10
N SER A 108 -15.48 11.04 0.58
CA SER A 108 -14.04 11.11 0.32
C SER A 108 -13.58 9.86 -0.42
N HIS A 109 -12.78 10.08 -1.43
CA HIS A 109 -12.22 9.07 -2.30
C HIS A 109 -10.71 9.25 -2.32
N THR A 110 -9.98 8.22 -1.95
CA THR A 110 -8.52 8.26 -1.88
C THR A 110 -7.94 7.21 -2.82
N ASP A 111 -7.16 7.64 -3.80
CA ASP A 111 -6.40 6.77 -4.72
C ASP A 111 -4.92 6.81 -4.33
N VAL A 112 -4.33 5.64 -4.07
CA VAL A 112 -2.92 5.50 -3.73
C VAL A 112 -2.22 4.71 -4.83
N LYS A 113 -1.19 5.34 -5.42
CA LYS A 113 -0.32 4.73 -6.45
C LYS A 113 1.13 5.07 -6.18
N GLY A 114 2.05 4.27 -6.70
CA GLY A 114 3.46 4.56 -6.47
C GLY A 114 4.43 3.63 -7.14
N ILE A 115 5.69 3.87 -6.81
CA ILE A 115 6.84 3.13 -7.31
C ILE A 115 7.62 2.61 -6.09
N ASP A 116 7.98 1.35 -6.11
CA ASP A 116 8.83 0.76 -5.07
C ASP A 116 10.20 0.34 -5.64
N LEU A 117 11.20 0.38 -4.77
CA LEU A 117 12.53 -0.19 -5.00
C LEU A 117 12.93 -0.99 -3.77
N SER A 118 13.25 -2.26 -3.95
CA SER A 118 13.45 -3.18 -2.83
C SER A 118 14.56 -4.18 -3.06
N ALA A 119 15.20 -4.59 -1.98
CA ALA A 119 16.02 -5.77 -1.90
C ALA A 119 15.17 -6.97 -1.45
N VAL A 120 15.39 -8.11 -2.06
CA VAL A 120 14.68 -9.36 -1.76
C VAL A 120 15.68 -10.41 -1.33
N GLY A 121 15.45 -11.00 -0.16
CA GLY A 121 16.21 -12.13 0.36
C GLY A 121 15.34 -13.37 0.42
N THR A 122 15.84 -14.52 -0.04
CA THR A 122 15.09 -15.79 -0.08
C THR A 122 15.82 -16.88 0.65
N LEU A 123 15.13 -17.60 1.51
CA LEU A 123 15.56 -18.88 2.11
C LEU A 123 14.82 -20.03 1.43
N TRP A 124 15.56 -20.88 0.72
CA TRP A 124 14.96 -21.99 0.00
C TRP A 124 14.85 -23.24 0.86
N ILE A 125 13.67 -23.85 0.87
CA ILE A 125 13.39 -25.13 1.47
C ILE A 125 13.32 -26.18 0.34
N GLY A 126 14.41 -26.92 0.16
CA GLY A 126 14.54 -27.79 -0.99
C GLY A 126 14.75 -27.03 -2.30
N ARG A 127 14.16 -27.55 -3.40
CA ARG A 127 14.36 -26.98 -4.75
C ARG A 127 13.25 -26.05 -5.21
N LYS A 128 12.06 -26.14 -4.63
CA LYS A 128 10.86 -25.47 -5.16
C LYS A 128 10.27 -24.43 -4.23
N PHE A 129 10.37 -24.62 -2.91
CA PHE A 129 9.75 -23.72 -1.94
C PHE A 129 10.76 -22.75 -1.33
N GLY A 130 10.35 -21.52 -1.13
CA GLY A 130 11.16 -20.50 -0.47
C GLY A 130 10.31 -19.62 0.43
N ILE A 131 10.92 -19.18 1.53
CA ILE A 131 10.44 -18.08 2.34
C ILE A 131 11.26 -16.88 1.92
N PHE A 132 10.62 -15.76 1.64
CA PHE A 132 11.36 -14.56 1.28
C PHE A 132 10.96 -13.38 2.14
N GLY A 133 11.92 -12.45 2.28
CA GLY A 133 11.71 -11.15 2.87
C GLY A 133 12.06 -10.08 1.85
N ARG A 134 11.34 -8.97 1.91
CA ARG A 134 11.55 -7.78 1.11
C ARG A 134 11.75 -6.58 2.03
N ALA A 135 12.70 -5.72 1.71
CA ALA A 135 12.88 -4.43 2.38
C ALA A 135 13.25 -3.39 1.33
N GLY A 136 12.62 -2.24 1.40
CA GLY A 136 12.82 -1.21 0.38
C GLY A 136 12.17 0.11 0.74
N MET A 137 12.01 0.93 -0.29
CA MET A 137 11.39 2.25 -0.21
C MET A 137 10.24 2.31 -1.20
N PHE A 138 9.17 2.94 -0.80
CA PHE A 138 7.99 3.19 -1.59
C PHE A 138 7.79 4.70 -1.76
N TYR A 139 7.91 5.18 -3.00
CA TYR A 139 7.48 6.52 -3.38
C TYR A 139 6.02 6.45 -3.78
N TRP A 140 5.17 7.13 -3.05
CA TRP A 140 3.72 7.10 -3.27
C TRP A 140 3.16 8.48 -3.60
N LYS A 141 2.07 8.46 -4.35
CA LYS A 141 1.18 9.59 -4.56
C LYS A 141 -0.22 9.16 -4.15
N ALA A 142 -0.82 9.93 -3.24
CA ALA A 142 -2.22 9.81 -2.89
C ALA A 142 -2.99 11.00 -3.46
N GLU A 143 -4.10 10.75 -4.11
CA GLU A 143 -5.04 11.74 -4.58
C GLU A 143 -6.34 11.58 -3.81
N GLN A 144 -6.65 12.56 -2.98
CA GLN A 144 -7.88 12.58 -2.18
C GLN A 144 -8.87 13.52 -2.83
N THR A 145 -10.01 13.01 -3.24
CA THR A 145 -11.13 13.79 -3.79
C THR A 145 -12.27 13.78 -2.79
N MET A 146 -12.63 14.96 -2.31
CA MET A 146 -13.75 15.17 -1.42
C MET A 146 -14.90 15.81 -2.19
N SER A 147 -16.06 15.17 -2.18
CA SER A 147 -17.29 15.69 -2.75
C SER A 147 -18.25 16.03 -1.63
N THR A 148 -18.63 17.32 -1.55
CA THR A 148 -19.65 17.79 -0.62
C THR A 148 -20.91 18.14 -1.39
N GLY A 149 -22.08 17.90 -0.80
CA GLY A 149 -23.32 18.28 -1.43
C GLY A 149 -24.47 18.36 -0.45
N SER A 150 -25.45 19.19 -0.78
CA SER A 150 -26.75 19.24 -0.10
C SER A 150 -27.81 18.58 -0.96
N TYR A 151 -28.71 17.85 -0.31
CA TYR A 151 -29.86 17.30 -1.01
C TYR A 151 -30.82 18.42 -1.43
N ALA A 152 -31.39 18.28 -2.65
CA ALA A 152 -32.44 19.18 -3.08
C ALA A 152 -33.66 19.01 -2.19
N THR A 153 -34.18 20.13 -1.63
CA THR A 153 -35.48 20.17 -0.97
C THR A 153 -36.52 20.69 -1.93
N GLU A 154 -37.83 20.63 -1.57
CA GLU A 154 -38.91 21.15 -2.43
C GLU A 154 -38.74 22.63 -2.78
N THR A 155 -37.97 23.38 -2.00
CA THR A 155 -37.82 24.83 -2.14
C THR A 155 -36.37 25.29 -2.48
N THR A 156 -35.39 24.40 -2.36
CA THR A 156 -33.98 24.76 -2.56
C THR A 156 -33.28 23.72 -3.44
N PRO A 157 -32.66 24.15 -4.57
CA PRO A 157 -31.84 23.25 -5.39
C PRO A 157 -30.65 22.72 -4.58
N GLY A 158 -30.36 21.43 -4.73
CA GLY A 158 -29.15 20.85 -4.15
C GLY A 158 -27.88 21.47 -4.75
N SER A 159 -26.82 21.54 -3.98
CA SER A 159 -25.50 22.00 -4.42
C SER A 159 -24.48 20.88 -4.34
N LYS A 160 -23.46 20.90 -5.20
CA LYS A 160 -22.34 19.95 -5.18
C LYS A 160 -21.04 20.71 -5.34
N GLY A 161 -20.11 20.54 -4.40
CA GLY A 161 -18.74 21.01 -4.47
C GLY A 161 -17.78 19.80 -4.51
N THR A 162 -16.64 19.96 -5.17
CA THR A 162 -15.58 18.94 -5.20
C THR A 162 -14.25 19.63 -4.95
N VAL A 163 -13.47 19.09 -4.02
CA VAL A 163 -12.11 19.53 -3.71
C VAL A 163 -11.19 18.33 -3.86
N SER A 164 -10.09 18.49 -4.56
CA SER A 164 -9.04 17.47 -4.66
C SER A 164 -7.76 17.96 -4.01
N VAL A 165 -7.12 17.07 -3.27
CA VAL A 165 -5.83 17.30 -2.60
C VAL A 165 -4.90 16.17 -2.99
N ASP A 166 -3.69 16.52 -3.43
CA ASP A 166 -2.63 15.59 -3.79
C ASP A 166 -1.58 15.56 -2.67
N ASP A 167 -1.19 14.38 -2.26
CA ASP A 167 -0.08 14.14 -1.35
C ASP A 167 0.93 13.17 -1.94
N THR A 168 2.20 13.33 -1.55
CA THR A 168 3.28 12.44 -1.98
C THR A 168 4.21 12.17 -0.81
N GLY A 169 4.76 10.97 -0.75
CA GLY A 169 5.71 10.59 0.28
C GLY A 169 6.72 9.56 -0.22
N PHE A 170 7.72 9.33 0.64
CA PHE A 170 8.79 8.38 0.40
C PHE A 170 9.06 7.63 1.70
N GLU A 171 8.54 6.41 1.81
CA GLU A 171 8.47 5.68 3.07
C GLU A 171 9.10 4.29 2.98
N PRO A 172 9.63 3.78 4.09
CA PRO A 172 10.13 2.41 4.14
C PRO A 172 9.00 1.40 3.96
N MET A 173 9.33 0.32 3.25
CA MET A 173 8.43 -0.77 2.94
C MET A 173 9.06 -2.09 3.34
N PHE A 174 8.29 -2.95 4.00
CA PHE A 174 8.72 -4.28 4.41
C PHE A 174 7.70 -5.32 3.97
N GLY A 175 8.19 -6.48 3.56
CA GLY A 175 7.34 -7.59 3.19
C GLY A 175 7.94 -8.93 3.59
N VAL A 176 7.08 -9.91 3.81
CA VAL A 176 7.45 -11.30 4.03
C VAL A 176 6.48 -12.20 3.29
N GLY A 177 6.98 -13.28 2.71
CA GLY A 177 6.13 -14.13 1.92
C GLY A 177 6.69 -15.52 1.68
N LEU A 178 5.86 -16.28 0.97
CA LEU A 178 6.18 -17.61 0.49
C LEU A 178 6.24 -17.59 -1.02
N GLN A 179 7.14 -18.38 -1.58
CA GLN A 179 7.23 -18.55 -3.02
C GLN A 179 7.45 -20.01 -3.42
N THR A 180 7.00 -20.35 -4.60
CA THR A 180 7.22 -21.68 -5.17
C THR A 180 7.51 -21.58 -6.66
N VAL A 181 8.30 -22.53 -7.18
CA VAL A 181 8.57 -22.65 -8.61
C VAL A 181 7.54 -23.59 -9.24
N LEU A 182 6.79 -23.09 -10.21
CA LEU A 182 5.82 -23.83 -11.01
C LEU A 182 6.13 -23.59 -12.49
N ASP A 183 6.50 -24.65 -13.21
CA ASP A 183 6.72 -24.61 -14.67
C ASP A 183 7.58 -23.44 -15.19
N GLY A 184 8.67 -23.14 -14.46
CA GLY A 184 9.59 -22.05 -14.83
C GLY A 184 9.17 -20.65 -14.35
N ALA A 185 8.00 -20.49 -13.76
CA ALA A 185 7.58 -19.26 -13.12
C ALA A 185 7.68 -19.38 -11.59
N LEU A 186 7.91 -18.25 -10.91
CA LEU A 186 7.77 -18.14 -9.46
C LEU A 186 6.36 -17.63 -9.16
N VAL A 187 5.64 -18.36 -8.32
CA VAL A 187 4.38 -17.91 -7.72
C VAL A 187 4.67 -17.49 -6.29
N ARG A 188 4.19 -16.31 -5.91
CA ARG A 188 4.45 -15.69 -4.60
C ARG A 188 3.16 -15.29 -3.92
N VAL A 189 3.13 -15.43 -2.59
CA VAL A 189 2.18 -14.77 -1.70
C VAL A 189 2.98 -13.97 -0.69
N GLU A 190 2.69 -12.67 -0.56
CA GLU A 190 3.46 -11.74 0.25
C GLU A 190 2.51 -10.88 1.08
N TYR A 191 2.80 -10.74 2.37
CA TYR A 191 2.27 -9.67 3.20
C TYR A 191 3.27 -8.53 3.21
N GLN A 192 2.80 -7.32 2.91
CA GLN A 192 3.59 -6.11 2.84
C GLN A 192 2.99 -5.03 3.72
N HIS A 193 3.84 -4.27 4.38
CA HIS A 193 3.51 -3.19 5.28
C HIS A 193 4.28 -1.93 4.90
N THR A 194 3.58 -0.78 4.87
CA THR A 194 4.13 0.53 4.56
C THR A 194 3.43 1.59 5.40
N GLU A 195 4.18 2.40 6.13
CA GLU A 195 3.66 3.56 6.84
C GLU A 195 3.59 4.73 5.85
N LEU A 196 2.41 5.28 5.60
CA LEU A 196 2.24 6.42 4.67
C LEU A 196 2.29 7.77 5.39
N GLY A 197 2.24 7.77 6.73
CA GLY A 197 2.17 8.99 7.52
C GLY A 197 0.84 9.72 7.38
N ASN A 198 0.88 11.03 7.28
CA ASN A 198 -0.31 11.86 7.21
C ASN A 198 -0.72 12.10 5.75
N LEU A 199 -2.00 11.87 5.43
CA LEU A 199 -2.57 12.09 4.10
C LEU A 199 -3.59 13.23 4.14
N GLY A 200 -3.60 14.09 3.12
CA GLY A 200 -4.61 15.13 2.96
C GLY A 200 -4.37 16.39 3.79
N THR A 201 -3.11 16.77 4.04
CA THR A 201 -2.71 17.85 4.94
C THR A 201 -3.20 19.27 4.54
N ALA A 202 -3.79 19.46 3.37
CA ALA A 202 -4.21 20.75 2.85
C ALA A 202 -5.69 21.11 3.13
N GLY A 203 -6.43 20.31 3.88
CA GLY A 203 -7.87 20.49 4.14
C GLY A 203 -8.23 20.51 5.62
N ALA A 204 -9.49 20.81 5.91
CA ALA A 204 -10.05 20.73 7.26
C ALA A 204 -10.11 19.30 7.82
N PHE A 205 -9.80 18.30 6.99
CA PHE A 205 -9.81 16.88 7.32
C PHE A 205 -8.53 16.24 6.80
N TYR A 206 -7.81 15.54 7.64
CA TYR A 206 -6.65 14.75 7.23
C TYR A 206 -6.64 13.41 7.93
N LEU A 207 -6.07 12.43 7.24
CA LEU A 207 -5.85 11.10 7.76
C LEU A 207 -4.48 11.09 8.43
N HIS A 208 -4.46 10.76 9.72
CA HIS A 208 -3.27 10.72 10.55
C HIS A 208 -2.79 9.28 10.70
N ASP A 209 -1.48 9.09 10.79
CA ASP A 209 -0.84 7.78 11.01
C ASP A 209 -1.34 6.69 10.05
N SER A 210 -1.44 7.05 8.77
CA SER A 210 -1.94 6.15 7.75
C SER A 210 -0.97 5.02 7.47
N THR A 211 -1.49 3.79 7.43
CA THR A 211 -0.74 2.57 7.17
C THR A 211 -1.38 1.82 6.01
N LEU A 212 -0.56 1.38 5.07
CA LEU A 212 -0.97 0.54 3.95
C LEU A 212 -0.46 -0.89 4.17
N GLU A 213 -1.39 -1.80 4.41
CA GLU A 213 -1.12 -3.24 4.46
C GLU A 213 -1.62 -3.91 3.20
N SER A 214 -0.82 -4.77 2.61
CA SER A 214 -1.15 -5.42 1.35
C SER A 214 -0.88 -6.91 1.41
N LEU A 215 -1.87 -7.70 1.02
CA LEU A 215 -1.69 -9.11 0.73
C LEU A 215 -1.56 -9.26 -0.79
N ASN A 216 -0.36 -9.58 -1.26
CA ASN A 216 -0.02 -9.68 -2.68
C ASN A 216 0.02 -11.13 -3.13
N PHE A 217 -0.56 -11.39 -4.31
CA PHE A 217 -0.36 -12.61 -5.08
C PHE A 217 0.38 -12.25 -6.36
N SER A 218 1.53 -12.89 -6.64
CA SER A 218 2.38 -12.53 -7.77
C SER A 218 2.80 -13.73 -8.59
N ILE A 219 2.97 -13.49 -9.89
CA ILE A 219 3.61 -14.41 -10.82
C ILE A 219 4.83 -13.71 -11.40
N VAL A 220 5.97 -14.40 -11.37
CA VAL A 220 7.28 -13.85 -11.78
C VAL A 220 7.93 -14.79 -12.77
N TRP A 221 8.35 -14.26 -13.90
CA TRP A 221 9.10 -14.97 -14.93
C TRP A 221 10.57 -14.55 -14.87
N THR A 222 11.47 -15.51 -14.98
CA THR A 222 12.90 -15.23 -15.16
C THR A 222 13.20 -15.27 -16.66
N LEU A 223 13.79 -14.20 -17.17
CA LEU A 223 14.21 -14.08 -18.55
C LEU A 223 15.74 -14.33 -18.60
N HIS A 224 16.14 -15.33 -19.36
CA HIS A 224 17.55 -15.74 -19.54
C HIS A 224 18.13 -15.16 -20.82
#